data_a8e9dfa8120a4e4c951dd935eea2f975
#
_entry.id   a8e9dfa8120a4e4c951dd935eea2f975
#
_cell.length_a   1.000
_cell.length_b   1.000
_cell.length_c   1.000
_cell.angle_alpha   90.00
_cell.angle_beta   90.00
_cell.angle_gamma   90.00
#
_symmetry.space_group_name_H-M   'P 1'
#
loop_
_entity.id
_entity.type
_entity.pdbx_description
1 polymer ?
#
loop_
_entity_poly.entity_id
_entity_poly.type
_entity_poly.pdbx_seq_one_letter_code
_entity_poly.pdbx_strand_id
1 'polypeptide(L)'
;LFDQPDLMTAVLASLRDHPRGKEEILSLFGIRARLPAGVQLLRFRFETGRYHLHWRNRRHQIGLYRWAPAGILLARQPLTGFAAQQFQTVATELTPWRQGESEGVDGGWTSGFSMPARFSHFRFRRLLRLWHVGRHNCLLGVEVRGRGKGLSALVERLCNSYVSF
;
A
#
# COMPACT_ATOMS: atom_id res chain seq x y z
N LEU A 1 29.65 -13.36 -1.55
CA LEU A 1 28.37 -14.04 -1.30
C LEU A 1 27.98 -13.71 0.14
N PHE A 2 27.13 -12.71 0.36
CA PHE A 2 26.56 -12.42 1.67
C PHE A 2 25.26 -13.20 1.77
N ASP A 3 25.33 -14.36 2.38
CA ASP A 3 24.16 -15.11 2.84
C ASP A 3 23.65 -14.37 4.09
N GLN A 4 22.57 -13.58 3.95
CA GLN A 4 22.00 -12.79 5.04
C GLN A 4 20.52 -13.12 5.34
N PRO A 5 20.12 -14.40 5.49
CA PRO A 5 18.79 -14.71 5.99
C PRO A 5 18.62 -14.26 7.45
N ASP A 6 19.69 -14.27 8.26
CA ASP A 6 19.63 -13.99 9.69
C ASP A 6 19.41 -12.51 10.02
N LEU A 7 20.02 -11.59 9.26
CA LEU A 7 19.85 -10.14 9.48
C LEU A 7 18.41 -9.70 9.15
N MET A 8 17.84 -10.21 8.07
CA MET A 8 16.45 -9.94 7.68
C MET A 8 15.47 -10.50 8.70
N THR A 9 15.71 -11.70 9.21
CA THR A 9 14.90 -12.32 10.24
C THR A 9 14.99 -11.56 11.56
N ALA A 10 16.16 -11.08 11.95
CA ALA A 10 16.38 -10.25 13.14
C ALA A 10 15.68 -8.88 13.02
N VAL A 11 15.79 -8.21 11.86
CA VAL A 11 15.10 -6.94 11.59
C VAL A 11 13.58 -7.12 11.63
N LEU A 12 13.05 -8.21 11.07
CA LEU A 12 11.62 -8.51 11.10
C LEU A 12 11.15 -8.94 12.50
N ALA A 13 11.99 -9.61 13.28
CA ALA A 13 11.69 -9.94 14.68
C ALA A 13 11.66 -8.69 15.58
N SER A 14 12.47 -7.67 15.27
CA SER A 14 12.44 -6.38 15.99
C SER A 14 11.12 -5.60 15.79
N LEU A 15 10.36 -5.90 14.74
CA LEU A 15 9.02 -5.34 14.53
C LEU A 15 7.97 -5.87 15.51
N ARG A 16 8.31 -6.84 16.37
CA ARG A 16 7.40 -7.44 17.37
C ARG A 16 7.34 -6.73 18.71
N ASP A 17 8.23 -5.78 18.95
CA ASP A 17 8.41 -5.15 20.27
C ASP A 17 7.52 -3.92 20.52
N HIS A 18 6.37 -3.85 19.86
CA HIS A 18 5.40 -2.79 20.13
C HIS A 18 4.29 -3.30 21.05
N PRO A 19 3.91 -2.52 22.08
CA PRO A 19 2.87 -2.92 23.02
C PRO A 19 1.56 -3.22 22.28
N ARG A 20 1.01 -4.39 22.53
CA ARG A 20 -0.27 -4.84 21.94
C ARG A 20 -1.35 -3.77 22.15
N GLY A 21 -2.04 -3.40 21.08
CA GLY A 21 -3.17 -2.47 21.15
C GLY A 21 -2.88 -1.03 20.69
N LYS A 22 -1.63 -0.69 20.36
CA LYS A 22 -1.25 0.61 19.75
C LYS A 22 -0.98 0.47 18.25
N GLU A 23 -1.04 1.60 17.54
CA GLU A 23 -0.59 1.64 16.14
C GLU A 23 0.89 1.23 16.06
N GLU A 24 1.22 0.46 15.05
CA GLU A 24 2.60 0.02 14.81
C GLU A 24 3.28 0.99 13.85
N ILE A 25 4.49 1.42 14.18
CA ILE A 25 5.29 2.28 13.30
C ILE A 25 6.25 1.40 12.52
N LEU A 26 6.03 1.33 11.21
CA LEU A 26 7.00 0.79 10.27
C LEU A 26 7.99 1.89 9.90
N SER A 27 9.29 1.64 10.02
CA SER A 27 10.34 2.50 9.49
C SER A 27 11.43 1.61 8.88
N LEU A 28 11.52 1.58 7.56
CA LEU A 28 12.36 0.63 6.84
C LEU A 28 12.72 1.18 5.45
N PHE A 29 14.00 1.08 5.06
CA PHE A 29 14.49 1.42 3.71
C PHE A 29 14.02 2.78 3.16
N GLY A 30 14.08 3.82 3.98
CA GLY A 30 13.68 5.17 3.58
C GLY A 30 12.18 5.37 3.43
N ILE A 31 11.36 4.50 4.06
CA ILE A 31 9.92 4.68 4.18
C ILE A 31 9.49 4.61 5.65
N ARG A 32 8.41 5.35 5.97
CA ARG A 32 7.74 5.28 7.27
C ARG A 32 6.23 5.21 7.06
N ALA A 33 5.55 4.39 7.85
CA ALA A 33 4.10 4.28 7.85
C ALA A 33 3.58 3.93 9.26
N ARG A 34 2.35 4.35 9.57
CA ARG A 34 1.62 3.89 10.75
C ARG A 34 0.62 2.83 10.35
N LEU A 35 0.79 1.65 10.89
CA LEU A 35 -0.09 0.51 10.65
C LEU A 35 -1.12 0.38 11.79
N PRO A 36 -2.34 -0.08 11.50
CA PRO A 36 -3.30 -0.36 12.56
C PRO A 36 -2.80 -1.49 13.46
N ALA A 37 -3.20 -1.43 14.73
CA ALA A 37 -2.85 -2.44 15.70
C ALA A 37 -3.27 -3.86 15.26
N GLY A 38 -2.45 -4.84 15.62
CA GLY A 38 -2.75 -6.26 15.43
C GLY A 38 -2.71 -6.74 13.99
N VAL A 39 -2.03 -6.01 13.10
CA VAL A 39 -1.68 -6.54 11.78
C VAL A 39 -0.46 -7.42 11.86
N GLN A 40 -0.41 -8.47 11.07
CA GLN A 40 0.72 -9.37 10.95
C GLN A 40 1.30 -9.24 9.55
N LEU A 41 2.63 -9.16 9.45
CA LEU A 41 3.32 -9.19 8.16
C LEU A 41 3.08 -10.56 7.54
N LEU A 42 2.45 -10.55 6.36
CA LEU A 42 2.11 -11.77 5.62
C LEU A 42 3.18 -12.11 4.59
N ARG A 43 3.64 -11.10 3.88
CA ARG A 43 4.61 -11.26 2.81
C ARG A 43 5.36 -9.94 2.58
N PHE A 44 6.60 -10.07 2.20
CA PHE A 44 7.42 -8.95 1.75
C PHE A 44 8.22 -9.34 0.51
N ARG A 45 8.59 -8.33 -0.27
CA ARG A 45 9.48 -8.46 -1.41
C ARG A 45 10.32 -7.20 -1.51
N PHE A 46 11.63 -7.38 -1.47
CA PHE A 46 12.61 -6.31 -1.63
C PHE A 46 13.44 -6.61 -2.85
N GLU A 47 13.37 -5.72 -3.82
CA GLU A 47 14.18 -5.74 -5.04
C GLU A 47 14.79 -4.35 -5.22
N THR A 48 15.84 -4.24 -6.00
CA THR A 48 16.44 -2.93 -6.31
C THR A 48 15.39 -1.98 -6.85
N GLY A 49 15.13 -0.90 -6.09
CA GLY A 49 14.11 0.10 -6.45
C GLY A 49 12.66 -0.31 -6.26
N ARG A 50 12.37 -1.50 -5.73
CA ARG A 50 10.99 -1.96 -5.55
C ARG A 50 10.80 -2.63 -4.19
N TYR A 51 9.93 -2.09 -3.37
CA TYR A 51 9.54 -2.66 -2.09
C TYR A 51 8.05 -2.92 -2.05
N HIS A 52 7.68 -4.15 -1.68
CA HIS A 52 6.30 -4.56 -1.49
C HIS A 52 6.17 -5.22 -0.13
N LEU A 53 5.28 -4.70 0.69
CA LEU A 53 5.03 -5.16 2.04
C LEU A 53 3.53 -5.40 2.21
N HIS A 54 3.16 -6.59 2.66
CA HIS A 54 1.77 -6.98 2.83
C HIS A 54 1.51 -7.42 4.25
N TRP A 55 0.51 -6.80 4.87
CA TRP A 55 0.01 -7.17 6.20
C TRP A 55 -1.41 -7.67 6.12
N ARG A 56 -1.79 -8.40 7.15
CA ARG A 56 -3.13 -8.93 7.31
C ARG A 56 -3.56 -8.89 8.77
N ASN A 57 -4.82 -8.57 9.00
CA ASN A 57 -5.55 -8.90 10.23
C ASN A 57 -6.87 -9.62 9.88
N ARG A 58 -7.73 -9.83 10.88
CA ARG A 58 -9.02 -10.52 10.67
C ARG A 58 -9.95 -9.83 9.65
N ARG A 59 -9.80 -8.51 9.45
CA ARG A 59 -10.73 -7.68 8.65
C ARG A 59 -10.13 -7.16 7.37
N HIS A 60 -8.82 -6.91 7.34
CA HIS A 60 -8.16 -6.18 6.26
C HIS A 60 -6.87 -6.88 5.82
N GLN A 61 -6.57 -6.69 4.55
CA GLN A 61 -5.23 -6.88 3.99
C GLN A 61 -4.73 -5.51 3.56
N ILE A 62 -3.49 -5.19 3.90
CA ILE A 62 -2.85 -3.90 3.62
C ILE A 62 -1.59 -4.17 2.82
N GLY A 63 -1.47 -3.53 1.67
CA GLY A 63 -0.25 -3.50 0.87
C GLY A 63 0.36 -2.11 0.91
N LEU A 64 1.65 -2.01 1.22
CA LEU A 64 2.46 -0.81 1.02
C LEU A 64 3.50 -1.09 -0.05
N TYR A 65 3.65 -0.15 -0.95
CA TYR A 65 4.49 -0.29 -2.12
C TYR A 65 5.38 0.94 -2.29
N ARG A 66 6.61 0.73 -2.69
CA ARG A 66 7.51 1.79 -3.15
C ARG A 66 8.20 1.36 -4.43
N TRP A 67 8.27 2.25 -5.40
CA TRP A 67 9.05 2.07 -6.62
C TRP A 67 9.97 3.28 -6.84
N ALA A 68 11.21 3.03 -7.20
CA ALA A 68 12.20 4.05 -7.53
C ALA A 68 13.18 3.51 -8.60
N PRO A 69 13.74 4.37 -9.42
CA PRO A 69 13.44 5.81 -9.53
C PRO A 69 12.18 6.08 -10.36
N ALA A 70 11.32 6.96 -9.87
CA ALA A 70 10.04 7.28 -10.51
C ALA A 70 10.21 7.89 -11.90
N GLY A 71 11.21 8.76 -12.09
CA GLY A 71 11.47 9.40 -13.38
C GLY A 71 11.70 8.40 -14.51
N ILE A 72 12.37 7.27 -14.24
CA ILE A 72 12.58 6.21 -15.26
C ILE A 72 11.26 5.46 -15.52
N LEU A 73 10.49 5.18 -14.48
CA LEU A 73 9.24 4.43 -14.61
C LEU A 73 8.17 5.24 -15.36
N LEU A 74 8.07 6.53 -15.05
CA LEU A 74 7.08 7.43 -15.68
C LEU A 74 7.51 7.98 -17.05
N ALA A 75 8.78 7.89 -17.40
CA ALA A 75 9.24 8.26 -18.76
C ALA A 75 8.63 7.37 -19.85
N ARG A 76 8.20 6.16 -19.51
CA ARG A 76 7.67 5.18 -20.47
C ARG A 76 6.14 5.13 -20.52
N GLN A 77 5.47 5.61 -19.49
CA GLN A 77 4.02 5.55 -19.36
C GLN A 77 3.51 6.53 -18.29
N PRO A 78 2.29 7.06 -18.42
CA PRO A 78 1.70 7.90 -17.40
C PRO A 78 1.44 7.10 -16.10
N LEU A 79 1.27 7.82 -14.99
CA LEU A 79 1.06 7.23 -13.66
C LEU A 79 -0.16 6.28 -13.62
N THR A 80 -1.24 6.61 -14.35
CA THR A 80 -2.42 5.74 -14.49
C THR A 80 -2.09 4.42 -15.17
N GLY A 81 -1.30 4.45 -16.26
CA GLY A 81 -0.84 3.26 -16.96
C GLY A 81 0.05 2.38 -16.07
N PHE A 82 1.00 3.01 -15.36
CA PHE A 82 1.83 2.32 -14.40
C PHE A 82 0.99 1.65 -13.30
N ALA A 83 0.05 2.38 -12.70
CA ALA A 83 -0.85 1.84 -11.68
C ALA A 83 -1.68 0.67 -12.20
N ALA A 84 -2.26 0.80 -13.40
CA ALA A 84 -3.05 -0.26 -14.02
C ALA A 84 -2.24 -1.55 -14.19
N GLN A 85 -1.00 -1.45 -14.64
CA GLN A 85 -0.10 -2.58 -14.79
C GLN A 85 0.27 -3.21 -13.45
N GLN A 86 0.69 -2.40 -12.46
CA GLN A 86 1.16 -2.92 -11.17
C GLN A 86 0.04 -3.57 -10.35
N PHE A 87 -1.16 -3.03 -10.44
CA PHE A 87 -2.31 -3.51 -9.66
C PHE A 87 -3.28 -4.38 -10.45
N GLN A 88 -2.92 -4.73 -11.70
CA GLN A 88 -3.73 -5.58 -12.58
C GLN A 88 -5.17 -5.08 -12.70
N THR A 89 -5.31 -3.83 -13.08
CA THR A 89 -6.60 -3.16 -13.29
C THR A 89 -6.62 -2.41 -14.61
N VAL A 90 -7.75 -1.82 -14.97
CA VAL A 90 -7.90 -1.02 -16.19
C VAL A 90 -7.64 0.46 -15.86
N ALA A 91 -6.88 1.15 -16.70
CA ALA A 91 -6.51 2.55 -16.46
C ALA A 91 -7.74 3.48 -16.36
N THR A 92 -8.83 3.16 -17.06
CA THR A 92 -10.10 3.90 -17.01
C THR A 92 -10.85 3.77 -15.68
N GLU A 93 -10.50 2.79 -14.85
CA GLU A 93 -11.05 2.63 -13.50
C GLU A 93 -10.28 3.43 -12.45
N LEU A 94 -9.22 4.11 -12.85
CA LEU A 94 -8.38 4.92 -12.00
C LEU A 94 -8.73 6.40 -12.16
N THR A 95 -8.88 7.08 -11.03
CA THR A 95 -9.17 8.52 -10.99
C THR A 95 -7.87 9.28 -10.68
N PRO A 96 -7.32 10.04 -11.63
CA PRO A 96 -6.16 10.88 -11.38
C PRO A 96 -6.52 12.05 -10.47
N TRP A 97 -5.57 12.48 -9.62
CA TRP A 97 -5.69 13.66 -8.80
C TRP A 97 -4.37 14.43 -8.75
N ARG A 98 -4.45 15.73 -8.47
CA ARG A 98 -3.29 16.60 -8.24
C ARG A 98 -3.58 17.50 -7.06
N GLN A 99 -2.62 17.63 -6.15
CA GLN A 99 -2.68 18.52 -5.01
C GLN A 99 -1.32 19.18 -4.80
N GLY A 100 -1.21 20.47 -5.15
CA GLY A 100 0.07 21.18 -5.19
C GLY A 100 1.06 20.49 -6.15
N GLU A 101 2.24 20.15 -5.63
CA GLU A 101 3.28 19.43 -6.38
C GLU A 101 3.09 17.91 -6.40
N SER A 102 2.11 17.39 -5.67
CA SER A 102 1.82 15.96 -5.62
C SER A 102 0.77 15.58 -6.66
N GLU A 103 1.01 14.49 -7.34
CA GLU A 103 0.06 13.88 -8.26
C GLU A 103 -0.11 12.40 -7.94
N GLY A 104 -1.29 11.87 -8.19
CA GLY A 104 -1.58 10.48 -7.90
C GLY A 104 -2.80 9.96 -8.64
N VAL A 105 -3.10 8.70 -8.37
CA VAL A 105 -4.30 8.02 -8.88
C VAL A 105 -4.94 7.20 -7.77
N ASP A 106 -6.26 7.23 -7.74
CA ASP A 106 -7.08 6.44 -6.83
C ASP A 106 -7.89 5.41 -7.62
N GLY A 107 -8.14 4.26 -7.03
CA GLY A 107 -8.99 3.22 -7.57
C GLY A 107 -9.80 2.53 -6.48
N GLY A 108 -11.03 2.15 -6.81
CA GLY A 108 -11.88 1.45 -5.87
C GLY A 108 -12.77 0.43 -6.57
N TRP A 109 -12.68 -0.82 -6.13
CA TRP A 109 -13.47 -1.92 -6.70
C TRP A 109 -14.25 -2.64 -5.61
N THR A 110 -15.42 -3.10 -5.99
CA THR A 110 -16.22 -3.97 -5.15
C THR A 110 -16.34 -5.31 -5.87
N SER A 111 -15.71 -6.34 -5.31
CA SER A 111 -15.88 -7.71 -5.79
C SER A 111 -16.94 -8.41 -4.96
N GLY A 112 -17.88 -9.06 -5.63
CA GLY A 112 -18.92 -9.88 -5.00
C GLY A 112 -19.97 -10.29 -6.03
N PHE A 113 -20.51 -11.50 -5.89
CA PHE A 113 -21.69 -11.91 -6.63
C PHE A 113 -22.83 -10.91 -6.39
N SER A 114 -23.72 -10.75 -7.38
CA SER A 114 -24.95 -9.98 -7.23
C SER A 114 -25.78 -10.60 -6.10
N MET A 115 -25.58 -10.10 -4.89
CA MET A 115 -26.34 -10.55 -3.71
C MET A 115 -27.46 -9.56 -3.41
N PRO A 116 -28.61 -10.02 -2.88
CA PRO A 116 -29.69 -9.13 -2.41
C PRO A 116 -29.14 -8.05 -1.48
N ALA A 117 -29.75 -6.85 -1.50
CA ALA A 117 -29.29 -5.66 -0.75
C ALA A 117 -29.03 -5.92 0.74
N ARG A 118 -29.77 -6.85 1.36
CA ARG A 118 -29.60 -7.29 2.76
C ARG A 118 -28.22 -7.91 3.07
N PHE A 119 -27.48 -8.37 2.07
CA PHE A 119 -26.15 -8.97 2.20
C PHE A 119 -25.02 -8.07 1.68
N SER A 120 -25.30 -6.79 1.41
CA SER A 120 -24.32 -5.84 0.85
C SER A 120 -23.06 -5.65 1.73
N HIS A 121 -23.13 -5.90 3.05
CA HIS A 121 -21.99 -5.82 3.96
C HIS A 121 -20.95 -6.94 3.79
N PHE A 122 -21.28 -7.97 3.06
CA PHE A 122 -20.35 -9.06 2.73
C PHE A 122 -19.52 -8.76 1.47
N ARG A 123 -19.77 -7.65 0.79
CA ARG A 123 -18.98 -7.26 -0.38
C ARG A 123 -17.53 -6.97 0.01
N PHE A 124 -16.64 -7.63 -0.67
CA PHE A 124 -15.21 -7.38 -0.53
C PHE A 124 -14.87 -6.14 -1.35
N ARG A 125 -14.23 -5.17 -0.72
CA ARG A 125 -13.80 -3.93 -1.38
C ARG A 125 -12.27 -3.92 -1.46
N ARG A 126 -11.78 -3.42 -2.56
CA ARG A 126 -10.38 -3.12 -2.79
C ARG A 126 -10.26 -1.63 -3.04
N LEU A 127 -9.42 -0.94 -2.30
CA LEU A 127 -9.11 0.47 -2.48
C LEU A 127 -7.62 0.61 -2.71
N LEU A 128 -7.26 1.50 -3.62
CA LEU A 128 -5.90 1.78 -4.02
C LEU A 128 -5.66 3.28 -4.02
N ARG A 129 -4.49 3.70 -3.57
CA ARG A 129 -3.92 5.03 -3.84
C ARG A 129 -2.46 4.88 -4.20
N LEU A 130 -2.04 5.53 -5.29
CA LEU A 130 -0.66 5.60 -5.75
C LEU A 130 -0.31 7.07 -6.02
N TRP A 131 0.87 7.53 -5.58
CA TRP A 131 1.29 8.91 -5.81
C TRP A 131 2.78 9.01 -6.03
N HIS A 132 3.16 10.10 -6.70
CA HIS A 132 4.54 10.47 -6.99
C HIS A 132 5.08 11.39 -5.89
N VAL A 133 6.26 11.08 -5.37
CA VAL A 133 7.01 11.91 -4.43
C VAL A 133 8.24 12.44 -5.15
N GLY A 134 8.09 13.62 -5.77
CA GLY A 134 9.11 14.20 -6.66
C GLY A 134 10.47 14.38 -5.97
N ARG A 135 10.51 14.91 -4.75
CA ARG A 135 11.74 15.15 -3.98
C ARG A 135 12.58 13.90 -3.73
N HIS A 136 11.97 12.71 -3.70
CA HIS A 136 12.66 11.45 -3.47
C HIS A 136 12.67 10.56 -4.71
N ASN A 137 12.20 11.09 -5.84
CA ASN A 137 12.13 10.38 -7.12
C ASN A 137 11.54 8.96 -6.95
N CYS A 138 10.44 8.84 -6.23
CA CYS A 138 9.79 7.56 -5.99
C CYS A 138 8.26 7.63 -6.11
N LEU A 139 7.66 6.49 -6.34
CA LEU A 139 6.23 6.27 -6.26
C LEU A 139 5.92 5.54 -4.96
N LEU A 140 4.91 6.00 -4.22
CA LEU A 140 4.36 5.32 -3.07
C LEU A 140 2.97 4.82 -3.39
N GLY A 141 2.64 3.60 -2.94
CA GLY A 141 1.34 3.00 -3.15
C GLY A 141 0.78 2.37 -1.88
N VAL A 142 -0.51 2.55 -1.67
CA VAL A 142 -1.29 1.91 -0.60
C VAL A 142 -2.43 1.15 -1.24
N GLU A 143 -2.56 -0.11 -0.88
CA GLU A 143 -3.69 -0.94 -1.24
C GLU A 143 -4.33 -1.51 0.01
N VAL A 144 -5.65 -1.39 0.13
CA VAL A 144 -6.40 -2.00 1.23
C VAL A 144 -7.51 -2.86 0.66
N ARG A 145 -7.57 -4.10 1.12
CA ARG A 145 -8.64 -5.05 0.80
C ARG A 145 -9.36 -5.45 2.07
N GLY A 146 -10.68 -5.48 2.04
CA GLY A 146 -11.46 -5.87 3.21
C GLY A 146 -12.95 -5.66 3.07
N ARG A 147 -13.65 -5.78 4.20
CA ARG A 147 -15.10 -5.61 4.29
C ARG A 147 -15.43 -4.45 5.23
N GLY A 148 -16.60 -3.84 5.02
CA GLY A 148 -17.14 -2.80 5.91
C GLY A 148 -16.88 -1.36 5.45
N LYS A 149 -17.51 -0.43 6.17
CA LYS A 149 -17.56 1.00 5.81
C LYS A 149 -16.26 1.77 6.11
N GLY A 150 -15.37 1.24 6.94
CA GLY A 150 -14.17 1.95 7.41
C GLY A 150 -12.94 1.89 6.50
N LEU A 151 -13.03 1.25 5.31
CA LEU A 151 -11.87 1.07 4.44
C LEU A 151 -11.31 2.40 3.93
N SER A 152 -12.17 3.34 3.53
CA SER A 152 -11.73 4.65 3.02
C SER A 152 -10.95 5.43 4.09
N ALA A 153 -11.47 5.48 5.31
CA ALA A 153 -10.78 6.12 6.43
C ALA A 153 -9.44 5.43 6.77
N LEU A 154 -9.36 4.10 6.59
CA LEU A 154 -8.11 3.37 6.77
C LEU A 154 -7.09 3.73 5.68
N VAL A 155 -7.51 3.81 4.42
CA VAL A 155 -6.64 4.26 3.31
C VAL A 155 -6.12 5.67 3.57
N GLU A 156 -6.98 6.62 3.95
CA GLU A 156 -6.58 7.99 4.26
C GLU A 156 -5.54 8.05 5.39
N ARG A 157 -5.76 7.34 6.50
CA ARG A 157 -4.79 7.29 7.61
C ARG A 157 -3.45 6.70 7.17
N LEU A 158 -3.47 5.63 6.40
CA LEU A 158 -2.26 5.03 5.86
C LEU A 158 -1.53 6.01 4.95
N CYS A 159 -2.23 6.64 3.99
CA CYS A 159 -1.63 7.59 3.07
C CYS A 159 -1.03 8.81 3.78
N ASN A 160 -1.72 9.35 4.79
CA ASN A 160 -1.24 10.49 5.58
C ASN A 160 0.00 10.16 6.42
N SER A 161 0.22 8.90 6.76
CA SER A 161 1.37 8.46 7.54
C SER A 161 2.47 7.80 6.71
N TYR A 162 2.19 7.45 5.45
CA TYR A 162 3.12 6.76 4.57
C TYR A 162 3.97 7.77 3.80
N VAL A 163 5.20 7.91 4.22
CA VAL A 163 6.15 8.88 3.69
C VAL A 163 7.46 8.21 3.31
N SER A 164 8.19 8.79 2.35
CA SER A 164 9.59 8.50 2.09
C SER A 164 10.47 9.60 2.69
N PHE A 165 11.67 9.25 3.11
CA PHE A 165 12.67 10.18 3.70
C PHE A 165 14.09 9.82 3.23
#